data_c51bf69fb9e90dffd687473c0406cd4e
#
_entry.id   c51bf69fb9e90dffd687473c0406cd4e
#
_cell.length_a   1.000
_cell.length_b   1.000
_cell.length_c   1.000
_cell.angle_alpha   90.00
_cell.angle_beta   90.00
_cell.angle_gamma   90.00
#
_symmetry.space_group_name_H-M   'P 1'
#
loop_
_entity.id
_entity.type
_entity.pdbx_description
1 polymer ?
#
loop_
_entity_poly.entity_id
_entity_poly.type
_entity_poly.pdbx_seq_one_letter_code
_entity_poly.pdbx_strand_id
1 'polypeptide(L)'
;MVNIMRIKASKQLKTLFGALYLISFSATLYAQTSIAILDFELSDVTLAPNIPAEITRTASIKGMLEGELQRAGYKMIVIDKDAQIEANGGFGYLFNHNDVAADLGKKAGADYFLVGRLHKPSYLFAYLMGHLIKTDTGGLIENYVVETKGGDKKLTLKALETLASKIDANLDNIYITPPPIRIVHH
;
A
#
# COMPACT_ATOMS: atom_id res chain seq x y z
N MET A 1 -13.29 42.03 -57.65
CA MET A 1 -14.17 40.95 -57.06
C MET A 1 -13.27 39.82 -56.49
N VAL A 2 -12.25 40.15 -55.68
CA VAL A 2 -11.25 39.16 -55.20
C VAL A 2 -11.07 39.20 -53.66
N ASN A 3 -11.80 40.01 -52.90
CA ASN A 3 -11.46 40.28 -51.49
C ASN A 3 -12.39 39.61 -50.43
N ILE A 4 -13.40 38.82 -50.82
CA ILE A 4 -14.33 38.19 -49.86
C ILE A 4 -13.96 36.76 -49.53
N MET A 5 -13.18 36.07 -50.38
CA MET A 5 -12.79 34.65 -50.14
C MET A 5 -11.67 34.46 -49.11
N ARG A 6 -10.83 35.47 -48.87
CA ARG A 6 -9.68 35.35 -47.93
C ARG A 6 -10.04 35.44 -46.46
N ILE A 7 -11.18 36.07 -46.14
CA ILE A 7 -11.58 36.29 -44.73
C ILE A 7 -12.28 35.07 -44.13
N LYS A 8 -12.96 34.25 -44.95
CA LYS A 8 -13.63 33.02 -44.48
C LYS A 8 -12.65 31.88 -44.12
N ALA A 9 -11.55 31.77 -44.88
CA ALA A 9 -10.55 30.73 -44.62
C ALA A 9 -9.79 30.93 -43.29
N SER A 10 -9.53 32.18 -42.89
CA SER A 10 -8.78 32.45 -41.66
C SER A 10 -9.60 32.22 -40.37
N LYS A 11 -10.92 32.34 -40.42
CA LYS A 11 -11.79 32.06 -39.25
C LYS A 11 -12.02 30.57 -39.04
N GLN A 12 -12.14 29.81 -40.12
CA GLN A 12 -12.25 28.34 -40.05
C GLN A 12 -10.96 27.69 -39.54
N LEU A 13 -9.81 28.22 -39.94
CA LEU A 13 -8.51 27.69 -39.49
C LEU A 13 -8.26 27.93 -37.98
N LYS A 14 -8.70 29.07 -37.45
CA LYS A 14 -8.58 29.37 -35.99
C LYS A 14 -9.48 28.53 -35.14
N THR A 15 -10.68 28.16 -35.60
CA THR A 15 -11.61 27.25 -34.89
C THR A 15 -11.11 25.80 -34.93
N LEU A 16 -10.46 25.34 -35.99
CA LEU A 16 -9.83 24.01 -36.05
C LEU A 16 -8.64 23.90 -35.09
N PHE A 17 -7.78 24.92 -35.00
CA PHE A 17 -6.66 24.92 -34.07
C PHE A 17 -7.12 25.01 -32.60
N GLY A 18 -8.17 25.73 -32.28
CA GLY A 18 -8.76 25.80 -30.94
C GLY A 18 -9.38 24.47 -30.48
N ALA A 19 -10.02 23.73 -31.38
CA ALA A 19 -10.59 22.42 -31.09
C ALA A 19 -9.50 21.34 -30.90
N LEU A 20 -8.38 21.42 -31.62
CA LEU A 20 -7.26 20.48 -31.49
C LEU A 20 -6.51 20.67 -30.17
N TYR A 21 -6.47 21.87 -29.60
CA TYR A 21 -5.79 22.16 -28.33
C TYR A 21 -6.58 21.66 -27.11
N LEU A 22 -7.90 21.50 -27.22
CA LEU A 22 -8.76 20.97 -26.13
C LEU A 22 -8.70 19.43 -26.02
N ILE A 23 -8.27 18.72 -27.06
CA ILE A 23 -8.21 17.26 -27.07
C ILE A 23 -6.91 16.74 -26.40
N SER A 24 -5.88 17.58 -26.26
CA SER A 24 -4.55 17.19 -25.78
C SER A 24 -4.44 17.12 -24.26
N PHE A 25 -5.47 17.42 -23.48
CA PHE A 25 -5.42 17.45 -22.01
C PHE A 25 -6.28 16.37 -21.35
N SER A 26 -6.35 15.19 -21.99
CA SER A 26 -6.79 13.99 -21.27
C SER A 26 -5.61 13.47 -20.47
N ALA A 27 -5.25 14.19 -19.39
CA ALA A 27 -4.41 13.61 -18.36
C ALA A 27 -5.17 12.41 -17.82
N THR A 28 -4.72 11.20 -18.16
CA THR A 28 -5.15 9.98 -17.48
C THR A 28 -4.77 10.16 -16.02
N LEU A 29 -5.74 10.55 -15.20
CA LEU A 29 -5.61 10.44 -13.74
C LEU A 29 -5.50 8.94 -13.44
N TYR A 30 -4.29 8.41 -13.42
CA TYR A 30 -4.06 7.11 -12.78
C TYR A 30 -4.39 7.31 -11.30
N ALA A 31 -5.45 6.66 -10.84
CA ALA A 31 -5.76 6.64 -9.43
C ALA A 31 -4.55 6.04 -8.70
N GLN A 32 -3.94 6.82 -7.82
CA GLN A 32 -2.80 6.39 -7.04
C GLN A 32 -3.23 5.23 -6.14
N THR A 33 -2.53 4.10 -6.24
CA THR A 33 -2.80 2.92 -5.41
C THR A 33 -2.68 3.27 -3.94
N SER A 34 -3.70 2.92 -3.18
CA SER A 34 -3.80 3.24 -1.75
C SER A 34 -3.58 2.02 -0.87
N ILE A 35 -2.79 2.22 0.20
CA ILE A 35 -2.45 1.18 1.17
C ILE A 35 -2.78 1.70 2.58
N ALA A 36 -3.43 0.88 3.39
CA ALA A 36 -3.57 1.09 4.82
C ALA A 36 -2.67 0.11 5.57
N ILE A 37 -2.01 0.59 6.63
CA ILE A 37 -1.14 -0.22 7.47
C ILE A 37 -1.65 -0.16 8.90
N LEU A 38 -1.80 -1.33 9.54
CA LEU A 38 -2.12 -1.41 10.95
C LEU A 38 -0.89 -1.16 11.83
N ASP A 39 -1.13 -0.82 13.09
CA ASP A 39 -0.08 -0.89 14.10
C ASP A 39 0.43 -2.32 14.21
N PHE A 40 1.75 -2.46 14.21
CA PHE A 40 2.39 -3.77 14.28
C PHE A 40 2.24 -4.39 15.67
N GLU A 41 2.01 -5.69 15.71
CA GLU A 41 2.02 -6.44 16.98
C GLU A 41 3.45 -6.86 17.34
N LEU A 42 3.78 -6.85 18.64
CA LEU A 42 5.02 -7.41 19.16
C LEU A 42 4.79 -8.85 19.62
N SER A 43 5.46 -9.81 18.98
CA SER A 43 5.53 -11.21 19.41
C SER A 43 6.92 -11.50 19.94
N ASP A 44 7.17 -11.15 21.19
CA ASP A 44 8.46 -11.36 21.87
C ASP A 44 8.40 -12.65 22.71
N VAL A 45 9.10 -13.68 22.25
CA VAL A 45 9.17 -15.01 22.93
C VAL A 45 10.54 -15.23 23.60
N THR A 46 11.28 -14.18 23.85
CA THR A 46 12.55 -14.24 24.62
C THR A 46 12.31 -14.43 26.11
N LEU A 47 13.36 -14.69 26.87
CA LEU A 47 13.29 -14.86 28.33
C LEU A 47 12.88 -13.58 29.09
N ALA A 48 13.04 -12.40 28.47
CA ALA A 48 12.60 -11.11 29.01
C ALA A 48 11.72 -10.41 27.96
N PRO A 49 10.47 -10.86 27.79
CA PRO A 49 9.59 -10.34 26.73
C PRO A 49 9.10 -8.91 27.04
N ASN A 50 8.75 -8.20 25.96
CA ASN A 50 8.08 -6.89 26.03
C ASN A 50 8.85 -5.82 26.80
N ILE A 51 10.19 -5.80 26.70
CA ILE A 51 10.98 -4.70 27.27
C ILE A 51 10.60 -3.37 26.60
N PRO A 52 10.65 -2.23 27.31
CA PRO A 52 10.23 -0.91 26.77
C PRO A 52 10.87 -0.55 25.44
N ALA A 53 12.12 -0.91 25.22
CA ALA A 53 12.81 -0.65 23.96
C ALA A 53 12.15 -1.38 22.77
N GLU A 54 11.72 -2.64 22.93
CA GLU A 54 11.04 -3.39 21.86
C GLU A 54 9.60 -2.94 21.63
N ILE A 55 8.91 -2.52 22.68
CA ILE A 55 7.57 -1.90 22.56
C ILE A 55 7.69 -0.61 21.74
N THR A 56 8.64 0.27 22.10
CA THR A 56 8.90 1.52 21.37
C THR A 56 9.31 1.27 19.92
N ARG A 57 10.20 0.30 19.70
CA ARG A 57 10.62 -0.12 18.37
C ARG A 57 9.42 -0.57 17.54
N THR A 58 8.59 -1.45 18.07
CA THR A 58 7.41 -1.97 17.36
C THR A 58 6.43 -0.87 17.02
N ALA A 59 6.15 0.03 17.96
CA ALA A 59 5.26 1.17 17.71
C ALA A 59 5.77 2.13 16.61
N SER A 60 7.08 2.17 16.37
CA SER A 60 7.67 3.03 15.33
C SER A 60 7.62 2.42 13.92
N ILE A 61 7.37 1.11 13.78
CA ILE A 61 7.46 0.38 12.51
C ILE A 61 6.46 0.91 11.48
N LYS A 62 5.20 1.08 11.86
CA LYS A 62 4.14 1.57 10.96
C LYS A 62 4.55 2.89 10.30
N GLY A 63 4.88 3.92 11.09
CA GLY A 63 5.22 5.22 10.54
C GLY A 63 6.47 5.22 9.66
N MET A 64 7.47 4.37 9.98
CA MET A 64 8.64 4.21 9.13
C MET A 64 8.29 3.53 7.80
N LEU A 65 7.47 2.48 7.82
CA LEU A 65 7.05 1.77 6.61
C LEU A 65 6.14 2.63 5.73
N GLU A 66 5.22 3.38 6.33
CA GLU A 66 4.39 4.37 5.62
C GLU A 66 5.27 5.37 4.85
N GLY A 67 6.34 5.87 5.48
CA GLY A 67 7.29 6.77 4.83
C GLY A 67 8.03 6.14 3.65
N GLU A 68 8.38 4.84 3.71
CA GLU A 68 9.00 4.13 2.59
C GLU A 68 8.01 3.97 1.42
N LEU A 69 6.79 3.51 1.71
CA LEU A 69 5.77 3.32 0.68
C LEU A 69 5.28 4.63 0.07
N GLN A 70 5.21 5.72 0.83
CA GLN A 70 4.95 7.06 0.28
C GLN A 70 6.05 7.48 -0.72
N ARG A 71 7.32 7.21 -0.43
CA ARG A 71 8.44 7.48 -1.36
C ARG A 71 8.38 6.62 -2.61
N ALA A 72 7.85 5.40 -2.51
CA ALA A 72 7.56 4.54 -3.65
C ALA A 72 6.33 4.97 -4.47
N GLY A 73 5.58 5.99 -4.01
CA GLY A 73 4.46 6.56 -4.76
C GLY A 73 3.07 6.09 -4.32
N TYR A 74 2.95 5.34 -3.23
CA TYR A 74 1.66 4.88 -2.71
C TYR A 74 0.96 5.95 -1.87
N LYS A 75 -0.37 5.98 -1.92
CA LYS A 75 -1.19 6.80 -1.03
C LYS A 75 -1.44 6.05 0.28
N MET A 76 -1.03 6.62 1.41
CA MET A 76 -1.33 6.04 2.72
C MET A 76 -2.74 6.41 3.19
N ILE A 77 -3.50 5.41 3.59
CA ILE A 77 -4.81 5.55 4.22
C ILE A 77 -4.64 5.33 5.72
N VAL A 78 -5.06 6.32 6.50
CA VAL A 78 -4.99 6.24 7.96
C VAL A 78 -6.17 5.42 8.48
N ILE A 79 -5.86 4.42 9.28
CA ILE A 79 -6.87 3.66 10.04
C ILE A 79 -7.02 4.31 11.41
N ASP A 80 -8.26 4.56 11.77
CA ASP A 80 -8.58 5.02 13.11
C ASP A 80 -8.19 3.97 14.15
N LYS A 81 -7.55 4.40 15.23
CA LYS A 81 -7.03 3.50 16.25
C LYS A 81 -8.15 2.77 17.00
N ASP A 82 -9.25 3.44 17.25
CA ASP A 82 -10.38 2.84 17.95
C ASP A 82 -11.05 1.80 17.05
N ALA A 83 -11.15 2.06 15.73
CA ALA A 83 -11.62 1.08 14.75
C ALA A 83 -10.71 -0.16 14.68
N GLN A 84 -9.38 0.01 14.78
CA GLN A 84 -8.46 -1.13 14.87
C GLN A 84 -8.66 -1.93 16.15
N ILE A 85 -8.83 -1.25 17.30
CA ILE A 85 -9.07 -1.89 18.61
C ILE A 85 -10.38 -2.66 18.59
N GLU A 86 -11.45 -2.07 18.06
CA GLU A 86 -12.78 -2.70 17.96
C GLU A 86 -12.76 -3.95 17.08
N ALA A 87 -12.04 -3.90 15.94
CA ALA A 87 -11.91 -5.04 15.02
C ALA A 87 -11.00 -6.15 15.57
N ASN A 88 -10.15 -5.85 16.56
CA ASN A 88 -9.16 -6.78 17.08
C ASN A 88 -9.72 -7.67 18.20
N GLY A 89 -9.89 -8.94 17.93
CA GLY A 89 -10.32 -9.95 18.91
C GLY A 89 -9.23 -10.39 19.91
N GLY A 90 -8.05 -9.76 19.88
CA GLY A 90 -6.89 -10.07 20.74
C GLY A 90 -5.58 -10.21 19.95
N PHE A 91 -4.50 -10.53 20.65
CA PHE A 91 -3.19 -10.70 20.04
C PHE A 91 -3.23 -11.72 18.89
N GLY A 92 -2.74 -11.32 17.72
CA GLY A 92 -2.70 -12.15 16.52
C GLY A 92 -4.03 -12.32 15.79
N TYR A 93 -5.13 -11.74 16.30
CA TYR A 93 -6.43 -11.95 15.69
C TYR A 93 -6.47 -11.42 14.25
N LEU A 94 -6.20 -10.14 14.04
CA LEU A 94 -6.22 -9.55 12.70
C LEU A 94 -5.14 -10.13 11.76
N PHE A 95 -4.03 -10.58 12.32
CA PHE A 95 -2.99 -11.25 11.53
C PHE A 95 -3.45 -12.63 11.00
N ASN A 96 -4.33 -13.31 11.70
CA ASN A 96 -4.84 -14.64 11.33
C ASN A 96 -6.21 -14.61 10.63
N HIS A 97 -6.88 -13.43 10.56
CA HIS A 97 -8.22 -13.26 10.00
C HIS A 97 -8.17 -12.20 8.89
N ASN A 98 -7.71 -12.61 7.70
CA ASN A 98 -7.57 -11.72 6.55
C ASN A 98 -8.89 -11.09 6.10
N ASP A 99 -10.01 -11.77 6.27
CA ASP A 99 -11.36 -11.29 5.98
C ASP A 99 -11.73 -10.08 6.85
N VAL A 100 -11.52 -10.18 8.17
CA VAL A 100 -11.78 -9.08 9.12
C VAL A 100 -10.86 -7.89 8.84
N ALA A 101 -9.56 -8.16 8.58
CA ALA A 101 -8.60 -7.14 8.21
C ALA A 101 -8.97 -6.44 6.89
N ALA A 102 -9.43 -7.20 5.89
CA ALA A 102 -9.90 -6.65 4.61
C ALA A 102 -11.12 -5.75 4.79
N ASP A 103 -12.10 -6.14 5.60
CA ASP A 103 -13.28 -5.34 5.88
C ASP A 103 -12.93 -4.01 6.55
N LEU A 104 -11.96 -4.00 7.46
CA LEU A 104 -11.45 -2.77 8.07
C LEU A 104 -10.80 -1.86 7.02
N GLY A 105 -9.96 -2.40 6.16
CA GLY A 105 -9.33 -1.67 5.06
C GLY A 105 -10.33 -1.12 4.05
N LYS A 106 -11.35 -1.91 3.70
CA LYS A 106 -12.43 -1.52 2.80
C LYS A 106 -13.26 -0.36 3.35
N LYS A 107 -13.62 -0.42 4.64
CA LYS A 107 -14.33 0.67 5.33
C LYS A 107 -13.52 1.97 5.32
N ALA A 108 -12.21 1.88 5.39
CA ALA A 108 -11.31 3.03 5.32
C ALA A 108 -11.05 3.53 3.88
N GLY A 109 -11.47 2.79 2.86
CA GLY A 109 -11.28 3.15 1.45
C GLY A 109 -9.87 2.89 0.91
N ALA A 110 -9.15 1.91 1.46
CA ALA A 110 -7.86 1.47 0.96
C ALA A 110 -8.02 0.36 -0.10
N ASP A 111 -7.17 0.34 -1.14
CA ASP A 111 -7.12 -0.74 -2.14
C ASP A 111 -6.45 -1.99 -1.56
N TYR A 112 -5.42 -1.78 -0.74
CA TYR A 112 -4.67 -2.83 -0.06
C TYR A 112 -4.54 -2.53 1.42
N PHE A 113 -4.38 -3.60 2.18
CA PHE A 113 -4.30 -3.55 3.63
C PHE A 113 -3.12 -4.41 4.11
N LEU A 114 -2.26 -3.85 4.95
CA LEU A 114 -1.12 -4.55 5.52
C LEU A 114 -1.30 -4.76 7.02
N VAL A 115 -1.34 -6.01 7.43
CA VAL A 115 -1.29 -6.42 8.84
C VAL A 115 0.12 -6.90 9.14
N GLY A 116 0.74 -6.38 10.19
CA GLY A 116 2.14 -6.65 10.49
C GLY A 116 2.41 -7.10 11.92
N ARG A 117 3.53 -7.79 12.06
CA ARG A 117 4.04 -8.29 13.34
C ARG A 117 5.56 -8.19 13.38
N LEU A 118 6.11 -7.75 14.51
CA LEU A 118 7.52 -7.95 14.84
C LEU A 118 7.62 -9.22 15.68
N HIS A 119 8.08 -10.32 15.07
CA HIS A 119 8.33 -11.57 15.78
C HIS A 119 9.78 -11.64 16.22
N LYS A 120 10.02 -11.76 17.53
CA LYS A 120 11.34 -11.78 18.15
C LYS A 120 11.58 -13.10 18.89
N PRO A 121 12.14 -14.10 18.19
CA PRO A 121 12.44 -15.40 18.80
C PRO A 121 13.73 -15.38 19.64
N SER A 122 14.59 -14.37 19.47
CA SER A 122 15.87 -14.28 20.19
C SER A 122 16.30 -12.83 20.40
N TYR A 123 17.38 -12.66 21.19
CA TYR A 123 18.00 -11.34 21.38
C TYR A 123 18.84 -10.87 20.18
N LEU A 124 19.22 -11.79 19.28
CA LEU A 124 20.12 -11.49 18.17
C LEU A 124 19.39 -11.02 16.92
N PHE A 125 18.21 -11.53 16.67
CA PHE A 125 17.42 -11.22 15.47
C PHE A 125 15.92 -11.27 15.75
N ALA A 126 15.18 -10.58 14.92
CA ALA A 126 13.72 -10.61 14.84
C ALA A 126 13.28 -10.67 13.38
N TYR A 127 12.01 -10.91 13.15
CA TYR A 127 11.40 -10.93 11.83
C TYR A 127 10.28 -9.91 11.74
N LEU A 128 10.35 -9.06 10.73
CA LEU A 128 9.19 -8.30 10.27
C LEU A 128 8.35 -9.24 9.43
N MET A 129 7.15 -9.51 9.89
CA MET A 129 6.17 -10.33 9.18
C MET A 129 5.02 -9.43 8.75
N GLY A 130 4.48 -9.67 7.54
CA GLY A 130 3.38 -8.87 7.02
C GLY A 130 2.51 -9.65 6.06
N HIS A 131 1.20 -9.52 6.20
CA HIS A 131 0.22 -10.00 5.24
C HIS A 131 -0.32 -8.81 4.44
N LEU A 132 -0.08 -8.81 3.14
CA LEU A 132 -0.70 -7.86 2.22
C LEU A 132 -1.98 -8.46 1.67
N ILE A 133 -3.08 -7.76 1.88
CA ILE A 133 -4.43 -8.24 1.59
C ILE A 133 -5.07 -7.26 0.61
N LYS A 134 -5.76 -7.77 -0.41
CA LYS A 134 -6.60 -6.96 -1.29
C LYS A 134 -7.97 -6.74 -0.63
N THR A 135 -8.35 -5.48 -0.40
CA THR A 135 -9.50 -5.15 0.44
C THR A 135 -10.84 -5.51 -0.19
N ASP A 136 -10.96 -5.47 -1.52
CA ASP A 136 -12.21 -5.75 -2.24
C ASP A 136 -12.57 -7.24 -2.22
N THR A 137 -11.56 -8.14 -2.18
CA THR A 137 -11.74 -9.60 -2.26
C THR A 137 -11.44 -10.31 -0.94
N GLY A 138 -10.76 -9.67 0.02
CA GLY A 138 -10.22 -10.31 1.21
C GLY A 138 -9.06 -11.27 0.90
N GLY A 139 -8.59 -11.30 -0.35
CA GLY A 139 -7.54 -12.20 -0.81
C GLY A 139 -6.17 -11.79 -0.29
N LEU A 140 -5.44 -12.75 0.29
CA LEU A 140 -4.03 -12.58 0.62
C LEU A 140 -3.23 -12.47 -0.70
N ILE A 141 -2.53 -11.35 -0.89
CA ILE A 141 -1.64 -11.14 -2.03
C ILE A 141 -0.30 -11.81 -1.77
N GLU A 142 0.29 -11.56 -0.59
CA GLU A 142 1.60 -12.11 -0.24
C GLU A 142 1.78 -12.13 1.28
N ASN A 143 2.60 -13.08 1.72
CA ASN A 143 3.10 -13.20 3.09
C ASN A 143 4.58 -12.86 3.13
N TYR A 144 4.91 -11.73 3.71
CA TYR A 144 6.29 -11.25 3.82
C TYR A 144 6.95 -11.71 5.11
N VAL A 145 8.21 -12.10 5.00
CA VAL A 145 9.11 -12.30 6.14
C VAL A 145 10.44 -11.63 5.81
N VAL A 146 10.85 -10.69 6.64
CA VAL A 146 12.12 -9.97 6.51
C VAL A 146 12.86 -10.01 7.84
N GLU A 147 14.07 -10.58 7.84
CA GLU A 147 14.93 -10.61 9.02
C GLU A 147 15.46 -9.20 9.35
N THR A 148 15.49 -8.88 10.64
CA THR A 148 16.17 -7.71 11.19
C THR A 148 17.07 -8.13 12.35
N LYS A 149 18.32 -7.67 12.32
CA LYS A 149 19.32 -7.99 13.35
C LYS A 149 19.24 -7.00 14.50
N GLY A 150 19.32 -7.52 15.74
CA GLY A 150 19.32 -6.70 16.96
C GLY A 150 18.08 -5.80 17.11
N GLY A 151 18.14 -4.87 18.07
CA GLY A 151 17.10 -3.88 18.37
C GLY A 151 17.40 -2.47 17.83
N ASP A 152 18.42 -2.31 16.99
CA ASP A 152 18.88 -1.02 16.49
C ASP A 152 17.90 -0.41 15.47
N LYS A 153 17.62 0.90 15.60
CA LYS A 153 16.71 1.64 14.71
C LYS A 153 17.17 1.59 13.25
N LYS A 154 18.48 1.69 12.99
CA LYS A 154 19.04 1.69 11.63
C LYS A 154 18.83 0.32 10.95
N LEU A 155 19.02 -0.77 11.69
CA LEU A 155 18.80 -2.12 11.17
C LEU A 155 17.31 -2.40 10.95
N THR A 156 16.44 -1.87 11.82
CA THR A 156 15.00 -1.93 11.64
C THR A 156 14.58 -1.19 10.37
N LEU A 157 15.09 0.02 10.16
CA LEU A 157 14.80 0.80 8.94
C LEU A 157 15.25 0.06 7.68
N LYS A 158 16.46 -0.52 7.66
CA LYS A 158 16.94 -1.30 6.52
C LYS A 158 16.03 -2.51 6.20
N ALA A 159 15.50 -3.17 7.22
CA ALA A 159 14.56 -4.27 7.02
C ALA A 159 13.20 -3.76 6.47
N LEU A 160 12.76 -2.57 6.89
CA LEU A 160 11.55 -1.94 6.36
C LEU A 160 11.70 -1.46 4.92
N GLU A 161 12.87 -0.93 4.53
CA GLU A 161 13.20 -0.63 3.13
C GLU A 161 13.11 -1.89 2.27
N THR A 162 13.62 -3.02 2.78
CA THR A 162 13.50 -4.33 2.11
C THR A 162 12.05 -4.78 2.00
N LEU A 163 11.25 -4.62 3.05
CA LEU A 163 9.84 -4.97 3.06
C LEU A 163 9.06 -4.10 2.05
N ALA A 164 9.28 -2.79 2.07
CA ALA A 164 8.66 -1.86 1.12
C ALA A 164 8.98 -2.21 -0.33
N SER A 165 10.26 -2.52 -0.64
CA SER A 165 10.67 -2.93 -1.98
C SER A 165 10.00 -4.24 -2.44
N LYS A 166 9.77 -5.19 -1.54
CA LYS A 166 9.05 -6.42 -1.86
C LYS A 166 7.58 -6.17 -2.11
N ILE A 167 6.94 -5.28 -1.33
CA ILE A 167 5.55 -4.87 -1.54
C ILE A 167 5.40 -4.19 -2.89
N ASP A 168 6.28 -3.24 -3.20
CA ASP A 168 6.32 -2.51 -4.47
C ASP A 168 6.44 -3.47 -5.67
N ALA A 169 7.43 -4.36 -5.64
CA ALA A 169 7.63 -5.35 -6.70
C ALA A 169 6.41 -6.25 -6.93
N ASN A 170 5.70 -6.65 -5.87
CA ASN A 170 4.50 -7.48 -6.00
C ASN A 170 3.32 -6.69 -6.56
N LEU A 171 3.16 -5.43 -6.15
CA LEU A 171 2.08 -4.59 -6.66
C LEU A 171 2.32 -4.19 -8.13
N ASP A 172 3.55 -3.90 -8.52
CA ASP A 172 3.91 -3.64 -9.92
C ASP A 172 3.62 -4.86 -10.82
N ASN A 173 3.94 -6.07 -10.38
CA ASN A 173 3.66 -7.29 -11.11
C ASN A 173 2.16 -7.55 -11.32
N ILE A 174 1.31 -7.15 -10.39
CA ILE A 174 -0.15 -7.27 -10.52
C ILE A 174 -0.68 -6.36 -11.65
N TYR A 175 -0.08 -5.18 -11.84
CA TYR A 175 -0.49 -4.25 -12.91
C TYR A 175 0.06 -4.64 -14.29
N ILE A 176 1.20 -5.33 -14.35
CA ILE A 176 1.83 -5.76 -15.61
C ILE A 176 1.17 -7.04 -16.15
N THR A 177 0.61 -7.87 -15.30
CA THR A 177 -0.05 -9.13 -15.68
C THR A 177 -1.57 -8.94 -15.64
N PRO A 178 -2.24 -8.65 -16.78
CA PRO A 178 -3.70 -8.59 -16.80
C PRO A 178 -4.27 -9.94 -16.36
N PRO A 179 -5.37 -9.99 -15.62
CA PRO A 179 -5.98 -11.23 -15.19
C PRO A 179 -6.33 -12.09 -16.43
N PRO A 180 -6.16 -13.41 -16.37
CA PRO A 180 -6.48 -14.28 -17.49
C PRO A 180 -7.94 -14.07 -17.89
N ILE A 181 -8.16 -13.81 -19.19
CA ILE A 181 -9.49 -13.62 -19.76
C ILE A 181 -10.25 -14.93 -19.51
N ARG A 182 -11.23 -14.88 -18.62
CA ARG A 182 -12.13 -16.01 -18.39
C ARG A 182 -13.05 -16.13 -19.60
N ILE A 183 -12.71 -17.00 -20.54
CA ILE A 183 -13.59 -17.35 -21.66
C ILE A 183 -14.76 -18.12 -21.04
N VAL A 184 -15.92 -17.47 -20.94
CA VAL A 184 -17.17 -18.14 -20.59
C VAL A 184 -17.68 -18.81 -21.86
N HIS A 185 -17.54 -20.13 -21.95
CA HIS A 185 -18.22 -20.91 -22.97
C HIS A 185 -19.69 -20.98 -22.59
N HIS A 186 -20.55 -20.41 -23.44
CA HIS A 186 -22.01 -20.57 -23.43
C HIS A 186 -22.38 -21.85 -24.12
#